data_16c98f3dc09e54ccaf5dc1b275569525
#
_entry.id   16c98f3dc09e54ccaf5dc1b275569525
#
_cell.length_a   1.000
_cell.length_b   1.000
_cell.length_c   1.000
_cell.angle_alpha   90.00
_cell.angle_beta   90.00
_cell.angle_gamma   90.00
#
_symmetry.space_group_name_H-M   'P 1'
#
loop_
_entity.id
_entity.type
_entity.pdbx_description
1 polymer ?
#
loop_
_entity_poly.entity_id
_entity_poly.type
_entity_poly.pdbx_seq_one_letter_code
_entity_poly.pdbx_strand_id
1 'polypeptide(L)'
;MEKKILFPQIGGIMHGGDYNPEQWLDRPDILEEDIRMMKEGGQNSFRFSLSWPRIILDKEGTVNPKGLQFYHDLIDECLRQGIEPFVTIYHWDLPQYLEAEGGWQNRATCDAFMHYARVVMKEFDGKITYWTTFNEPRWFIFNGYFIGNYPP
;
A
#
# COMPACT_ATOMS: atom_id res chain seq x y z
N MET A 1 5.45 25.61 -25.22
CA MET A 1 5.86 24.84 -24.02
C MET A 1 5.27 23.46 -24.16
N GLU A 2 6.08 22.43 -24.51
CA GLU A 2 5.61 21.06 -24.57
C GLU A 2 5.19 20.62 -23.17
N LYS A 3 3.95 20.11 -23.03
CA LYS A 3 3.48 19.52 -21.77
C LYS A 3 4.29 18.26 -21.51
N LYS A 4 5.11 18.27 -20.49
CA LYS A 4 5.84 17.08 -20.03
C LYS A 4 4.81 16.08 -19.48
N ILE A 5 4.58 14.99 -20.19
CA ILE A 5 3.74 13.89 -19.73
C ILE A 5 4.54 13.13 -18.67
N LEU A 6 4.11 13.19 -17.41
CA LEU A 6 4.79 12.54 -16.28
C LEU A 6 4.73 11.00 -16.36
N PHE A 7 3.64 10.49 -16.93
CA PHE A 7 3.38 9.04 -17.06
C PHE A 7 2.94 8.73 -18.49
N PRO A 8 3.88 8.67 -19.45
CA PRO A 8 3.54 8.55 -20.88
C PRO A 8 2.79 7.25 -21.24
N GLN A 9 2.95 6.19 -20.44
CA GLN A 9 2.28 4.91 -20.63
C GLN A 9 0.78 4.94 -20.32
N ILE A 10 0.29 5.94 -19.58
CA ILE A 10 -1.12 6.03 -19.17
C ILE A 10 -1.98 6.76 -20.21
N GLY A 11 -1.37 7.52 -21.11
CA GLY A 11 -2.07 8.21 -22.21
C GLY A 11 -3.04 9.33 -21.80
N GLY A 12 -3.13 9.68 -20.49
CA GLY A 12 -4.07 10.69 -20.01
C GLY A 12 -3.84 11.09 -18.56
N ILE A 13 -4.83 11.77 -17.96
CA ILE A 13 -4.83 12.12 -16.53
C ILE A 13 -5.28 10.90 -15.73
N MET A 14 -4.50 10.52 -14.69
CA MET A 14 -4.94 9.54 -13.70
C MET A 14 -6.05 10.15 -12.86
N HIS A 15 -7.14 9.42 -12.72
CA HIS A 15 -8.30 9.79 -11.95
C HIS A 15 -8.73 8.62 -11.07
N GLY A 16 -8.79 8.82 -9.77
CA GLY A 16 -9.15 7.80 -8.80
C GLY A 16 -9.66 8.40 -7.49
N GLY A 17 -10.00 7.53 -6.56
CA GLY A 17 -10.44 7.87 -5.21
C GLY A 17 -9.58 7.21 -4.15
N ASP A 18 -9.91 7.49 -2.88
CA ASP A 18 -9.36 6.83 -1.71
C ASP A 18 -10.40 5.86 -1.14
N TYR A 19 -9.95 4.65 -0.84
CA TYR A 19 -10.82 3.56 -0.39
C TYR A 19 -9.98 2.56 0.42
N ASN A 20 -10.53 2.06 1.53
CA ASN A 20 -9.87 1.07 2.37
C ASN A 20 -10.41 -0.34 2.07
N PRO A 21 -9.77 -1.12 1.21
CA PRO A 21 -10.22 -2.46 0.83
C PRO A 21 -10.13 -3.48 1.98
N GLU A 22 -9.28 -3.23 2.97
CA GLU A 22 -9.04 -4.16 4.08
C GLU A 22 -10.27 -4.37 4.98
N GLN A 23 -11.27 -3.50 4.92
CA GLN A 23 -12.54 -3.71 5.62
C GLN A 23 -13.34 -4.91 5.09
N TRP A 24 -13.02 -5.41 3.88
CA TRP A 24 -13.74 -6.47 3.19
C TRP A 24 -12.96 -7.77 3.06
N LEU A 25 -12.06 -8.06 3.99
CA LEU A 25 -11.21 -9.27 3.98
C LEU A 25 -11.99 -10.58 3.78
N ASP A 26 -13.15 -10.68 4.39
CA ASP A 26 -14.00 -11.87 4.35
C ASP A 26 -15.16 -11.73 3.32
N ARG A 27 -15.12 -10.67 2.51
CA ARG A 27 -16.18 -10.35 1.55
C ARG A 27 -15.61 -9.95 0.18
N PRO A 28 -14.99 -10.90 -0.54
CA PRO A 28 -14.42 -10.63 -1.87
C PRO A 28 -15.47 -10.14 -2.88
N ASP A 29 -16.73 -10.56 -2.70
CA ASP A 29 -17.87 -10.09 -3.51
C ASP A 29 -18.07 -8.57 -3.43
N ILE A 30 -17.90 -7.98 -2.24
CA ILE A 30 -18.00 -6.52 -2.06
C ILE A 30 -16.79 -5.83 -2.69
N LEU A 31 -15.60 -6.38 -2.52
CA LEU A 31 -14.39 -5.84 -3.11
C LEU A 31 -14.48 -5.76 -4.65
N GLU A 32 -14.95 -6.84 -5.28
CA GLU A 32 -15.17 -6.87 -6.73
C GLU A 32 -16.20 -5.85 -7.19
N GLU A 33 -17.31 -5.70 -6.44
CA GLU A 33 -18.36 -4.74 -6.72
C GLU A 33 -17.85 -3.30 -6.60
N ASP A 34 -17.10 -2.98 -5.56
CA ASP A 34 -16.54 -1.65 -5.32
C ASP A 34 -15.57 -1.24 -6.43
N ILE A 35 -14.69 -2.14 -6.87
CA ILE A 35 -13.77 -1.89 -7.98
C ILE A 35 -14.54 -1.73 -9.30
N ARG A 36 -15.59 -2.52 -9.51
CA ARG A 36 -16.49 -2.35 -10.66
C ARG A 36 -17.16 -0.97 -10.65
N MET A 37 -17.67 -0.52 -9.50
CA MET A 37 -18.25 0.82 -9.36
C MET A 37 -17.24 1.94 -9.62
N MET A 38 -15.99 1.78 -9.19
CA MET A 38 -14.92 2.71 -9.55
C MET A 38 -14.77 2.84 -11.06
N LYS A 39 -14.79 1.71 -11.77
CA LYS A 39 -14.69 1.70 -13.24
C LYS A 39 -15.89 2.36 -13.90
N GLU A 40 -17.10 2.08 -13.45
CA GLU A 40 -18.33 2.70 -13.95
C GLU A 40 -18.36 4.20 -13.68
N GLY A 41 -17.78 4.65 -12.56
CA GLY A 41 -17.55 6.05 -12.23
C GLY A 41 -16.48 6.76 -13.08
N GLY A 42 -15.86 6.04 -14.03
CA GLY A 42 -14.85 6.59 -14.93
C GLY A 42 -13.44 6.66 -14.34
N GLN A 43 -13.20 6.03 -13.19
CA GLN A 43 -11.87 5.96 -12.60
C GLN A 43 -10.96 5.04 -13.43
N ASN A 44 -9.69 5.41 -13.55
CA ASN A 44 -8.69 4.65 -14.31
C ASN A 44 -7.47 4.26 -13.44
N SER A 45 -7.47 4.67 -12.18
CA SER A 45 -6.44 4.31 -11.21
C SER A 45 -7.02 4.20 -9.80
N PHE A 46 -6.41 3.35 -9.00
CA PHE A 46 -6.75 3.19 -7.60
C PHE A 46 -5.49 3.18 -6.74
N ARG A 47 -5.38 4.13 -5.80
CA ARG A 47 -4.30 4.16 -4.84
C ARG A 47 -4.73 3.50 -3.55
N PHE A 48 -3.98 2.50 -3.10
CA PHE A 48 -4.15 1.85 -1.82
C PHE A 48 -2.80 1.57 -1.15
N SER A 49 -2.84 1.23 0.13
CA SER A 49 -1.66 0.86 0.90
C SER A 49 -1.63 -0.63 1.18
N LEU A 50 -0.43 -1.18 1.29
CA LEU A 50 -0.25 -2.51 1.86
C LEU A 50 -0.13 -2.40 3.38
N SER A 51 -0.76 -3.30 4.12
CA SER A 51 -0.61 -3.38 5.56
C SER A 51 0.60 -4.24 5.93
N TRP A 52 1.63 -3.59 6.47
CA TRP A 52 2.85 -4.28 6.90
C TRP A 52 2.57 -5.40 7.91
N PRO A 53 1.83 -5.17 9.03
CA PRO A 53 1.56 -6.23 10.00
C PRO A 53 0.70 -7.37 9.47
N ARG A 54 0.00 -7.16 8.35
CA ARG A 54 -0.74 -8.21 7.67
C ARG A 54 0.17 -9.12 6.86
N ILE A 55 1.24 -8.56 6.29
CA ILE A 55 2.15 -9.29 5.39
C ILE A 55 3.31 -9.91 6.15
N ILE A 56 3.87 -9.22 7.15
CA ILE A 56 4.95 -9.73 8.00
C ILE A 56 4.43 -9.89 9.42
N LEU A 57 4.40 -11.14 9.90
CA LEU A 57 3.76 -11.51 11.16
C LEU A 57 4.58 -11.22 12.41
N ASP A 58 5.91 -11.26 12.28
CA ASP A 58 6.83 -11.22 13.41
C ASP A 58 8.17 -10.54 13.06
N LYS A 59 9.01 -10.38 14.07
CA LYS A 59 10.33 -9.77 13.93
C LYS A 59 11.35 -10.65 13.18
N GLU A 60 11.07 -11.93 13.06
CA GLU A 60 11.85 -12.88 12.29
C GLU A 60 11.61 -12.71 10.77
N GLY A 61 10.60 -11.90 10.41
CA GLY A 61 10.25 -11.61 9.01
C GLY A 61 9.37 -12.68 8.37
N THR A 62 8.60 -13.41 9.17
CA THR A 62 7.70 -14.45 8.67
C THR A 62 6.63 -13.85 7.77
N VAL A 63 6.59 -14.30 6.53
CA VAL A 63 5.62 -13.84 5.54
C VAL A 63 4.28 -14.55 5.74
N ASN A 64 3.19 -13.81 5.71
CA ASN A 64 1.83 -14.31 5.79
C ASN A 64 1.25 -14.59 4.39
N PRO A 65 1.11 -15.84 3.96
CA PRO A 65 0.56 -16.15 2.64
C PRO A 65 -0.87 -15.65 2.44
N LYS A 66 -1.69 -15.66 3.49
CA LYS A 66 -3.08 -15.15 3.41
C LYS A 66 -3.12 -13.64 3.23
N GLY A 67 -2.20 -12.93 3.89
CA GLY A 67 -2.06 -11.48 3.72
C GLY A 67 -1.65 -11.12 2.29
N LEU A 68 -0.72 -11.86 1.71
CA LEU A 68 -0.31 -11.68 0.30
C LEU A 68 -1.46 -12.02 -0.66
N GLN A 69 -2.18 -13.12 -0.41
CA GLN A 69 -3.28 -13.55 -1.29
C GLN A 69 -4.37 -12.47 -1.39
N PHE A 70 -4.74 -11.83 -0.27
CA PHE A 70 -5.69 -10.73 -0.29
C PHE A 70 -5.27 -9.60 -1.26
N TYR A 71 -3.99 -9.23 -1.24
CA TYR A 71 -3.50 -8.19 -2.15
C TYR A 71 -3.35 -8.68 -3.59
N HIS A 72 -3.09 -9.98 -3.81
CA HIS A 72 -3.17 -10.55 -5.15
C HIS A 72 -4.58 -10.41 -5.72
N ASP A 73 -5.59 -10.79 -4.95
CA ASP A 73 -7.00 -10.73 -5.39
C ASP A 73 -7.41 -9.28 -5.70
N LEU A 74 -7.03 -8.33 -4.84
CA LEU A 74 -7.28 -6.91 -5.05
C LEU A 74 -6.60 -6.36 -6.32
N ILE A 75 -5.32 -6.65 -6.49
CA ILE A 75 -4.53 -6.17 -7.62
C ILE A 75 -5.04 -6.78 -8.92
N ASP A 76 -5.30 -8.08 -8.93
CA ASP A 76 -5.77 -8.80 -10.12
C ASP A 76 -7.16 -8.30 -10.54
N GLU A 77 -8.04 -7.99 -9.59
CA GLU A 77 -9.33 -7.37 -9.88
C GLU A 77 -9.18 -5.96 -10.48
N CYS A 78 -8.32 -5.11 -9.91
CA CYS A 78 -8.04 -3.80 -10.49
C CYS A 78 -7.58 -3.92 -11.95
N LEU A 79 -6.60 -4.78 -12.21
CA LEU A 79 -6.08 -5.00 -13.56
C LEU A 79 -7.14 -5.57 -14.50
N ARG A 80 -7.99 -6.49 -14.04
CA ARG A 80 -9.10 -7.06 -14.80
C ARG A 80 -10.11 -6.01 -15.25
N GLN A 81 -10.37 -5.02 -14.39
CA GLN A 81 -11.27 -3.89 -14.69
C GLN A 81 -10.57 -2.77 -15.50
N GLY A 82 -9.28 -2.88 -15.76
CA GLY A 82 -8.49 -1.83 -16.40
C GLY A 82 -8.35 -0.58 -15.54
N ILE A 83 -8.20 -0.78 -14.23
CA ILE A 83 -7.84 0.24 -13.25
C ILE A 83 -6.37 0.02 -12.88
N GLU A 84 -5.55 1.06 -13.04
CA GLU A 84 -4.13 0.98 -12.71
C GLU A 84 -3.92 1.02 -11.19
N PRO A 85 -3.32 -0.01 -10.57
CA PRO A 85 -3.01 0.00 -9.15
C PRO A 85 -1.81 0.92 -8.85
N PHE A 86 -1.97 1.80 -7.88
CA PHE A 86 -0.95 2.70 -7.37
C PHE A 86 -0.68 2.36 -5.90
N VAL A 87 0.41 1.66 -5.61
CA VAL A 87 0.59 1.01 -4.32
C VAL A 87 1.51 1.78 -3.40
N THR A 88 1.04 2.05 -2.17
CA THR A 88 1.84 2.64 -1.09
C THR A 88 2.33 1.52 -0.16
N ILE A 89 3.65 1.42 0.04
CA ILE A 89 4.25 0.35 0.85
C ILE A 89 3.96 0.57 2.35
N TYR A 90 4.08 1.81 2.84
CA TYR A 90 3.87 2.14 4.26
C TYR A 90 2.93 3.32 4.42
N HIS A 91 1.83 3.12 5.17
CA HIS A 91 0.85 4.15 5.49
C HIS A 91 0.49 4.14 6.99
N TRP A 92 1.53 4.29 7.83
CA TRP A 92 1.48 4.49 9.29
C TRP A 92 1.14 3.26 10.12
N ASP A 93 0.99 2.11 9.52
CA ASP A 93 0.66 0.83 10.16
C ASP A 93 1.92 0.05 10.60
N LEU A 94 2.72 0.68 11.48
CA LEU A 94 3.92 0.04 12.03
C LEU A 94 3.54 -1.20 12.86
N PRO A 95 4.17 -2.38 12.61
CA PRO A 95 3.95 -3.55 13.43
C PRO A 95 4.25 -3.29 14.90
N GLN A 96 3.34 -3.73 15.80
CA GLN A 96 3.45 -3.47 17.23
C GLN A 96 4.76 -3.98 17.84
N TYR A 97 5.30 -5.09 17.34
CA TYR A 97 6.58 -5.61 17.82
C TYR A 97 7.77 -4.69 17.50
N LEU A 98 7.72 -3.92 16.41
CA LEU A 98 8.73 -2.91 16.08
C LEU A 98 8.55 -1.65 16.92
N GLU A 99 7.30 -1.24 17.14
CA GLU A 99 6.99 -0.09 18.00
C GLU A 99 7.45 -0.34 19.44
N ALA A 100 7.22 -1.55 19.97
CA ALA A 100 7.69 -1.94 21.31
C ALA A 100 9.21 -1.89 21.48
N GLU A 101 9.97 -1.95 20.39
CA GLU A 101 11.43 -1.83 20.36
C GLU A 101 11.93 -0.41 20.01
N GLY A 102 11.03 0.59 19.99
CA GLY A 102 11.34 2.01 19.75
C GLY A 102 10.97 2.54 18.36
N GLY A 103 10.23 1.76 17.57
CA GLY A 103 9.67 2.21 16.30
C GLY A 103 10.71 2.79 15.34
N TRP A 104 10.37 3.87 14.64
CA TRP A 104 11.27 4.54 13.69
C TRP A 104 12.49 5.24 14.33
N GLN A 105 12.57 5.34 15.66
CA GLN A 105 13.76 5.79 16.36
C GLN A 105 14.83 4.69 16.44
N ASN A 106 14.44 3.43 16.23
CA ASN A 106 15.36 2.29 16.21
C ASN A 106 15.81 1.98 14.78
N ARG A 107 17.12 1.89 14.56
CA ARG A 107 17.72 1.55 13.27
C ARG A 107 17.23 0.19 12.74
N ALA A 108 16.96 -0.77 13.61
CA ALA A 108 16.45 -2.09 13.23
C ALA A 108 15.11 -2.02 12.48
N THR A 109 14.27 -1.01 12.77
CA THR A 109 13.02 -0.77 12.04
C THR A 109 13.26 -0.46 10.56
N CYS A 110 14.34 0.28 10.25
CA CYS A 110 14.71 0.54 8.86
C CYS A 110 15.10 -0.75 8.11
N ASP A 111 15.85 -1.64 8.80
CA ASP A 111 16.28 -2.91 8.21
C ASP A 111 15.09 -3.86 8.01
N ALA A 112 14.15 -3.90 8.98
CA ALA A 112 12.87 -4.62 8.87
C ALA A 112 12.00 -4.06 7.73
N PHE A 113 11.92 -2.73 7.57
CA PHE A 113 11.22 -2.10 6.45
C PHE A 113 11.83 -2.50 5.11
N MET A 114 13.15 -2.53 5.00
CA MET A 114 13.83 -2.95 3.77
C MET A 114 13.54 -4.42 3.44
N HIS A 115 13.42 -5.29 4.45
CA HIS A 115 13.00 -6.67 4.26
C HIS A 115 11.56 -6.73 3.71
N TYR A 116 10.62 -6.07 4.40
CA TYR A 116 9.22 -5.99 4.00
C TYR A 116 9.06 -5.45 2.57
N ALA A 117 9.71 -4.33 2.26
CA ALA A 117 9.66 -3.73 0.92
C ALA A 117 10.16 -4.68 -0.17
N ARG A 118 11.26 -5.42 0.09
CA ARG A 118 11.76 -6.44 -0.86
C ARG A 118 10.77 -7.58 -1.06
N VAL A 119 10.12 -8.04 0.01
CA VAL A 119 9.10 -9.09 -0.07
C VAL A 119 7.98 -8.64 -1.01
N VAL A 120 7.35 -7.48 -0.73
CA VAL A 120 6.19 -7.04 -1.51
C VAL A 120 6.54 -6.66 -2.95
N MET A 121 7.68 -5.99 -3.17
CA MET A 121 8.10 -5.64 -4.53
C MET A 121 8.44 -6.87 -5.38
N LYS A 122 9.00 -7.91 -4.77
CA LYS A 122 9.27 -9.18 -5.45
C LYS A 122 7.97 -9.95 -5.73
N GLU A 123 7.06 -9.99 -4.74
CA GLU A 123 5.80 -10.72 -4.85
C GLU A 123 4.89 -10.17 -5.95
N PHE A 124 4.81 -8.84 -6.06
CA PHE A 124 3.94 -8.17 -7.03
C PHE A 124 4.71 -7.68 -8.28
N ASP A 125 5.92 -8.21 -8.51
CA ASP A 125 6.71 -7.88 -9.71
C ASP A 125 5.92 -8.19 -10.99
N GLY A 126 5.98 -7.26 -11.94
CA GLY A 126 5.22 -7.34 -13.19
C GLY A 126 3.73 -7.01 -13.10
N LYS A 127 3.16 -6.90 -11.88
CA LYS A 127 1.75 -6.49 -11.67
C LYS A 127 1.60 -5.01 -11.33
N ILE A 128 2.55 -4.44 -10.60
CA ILE A 128 2.52 -3.05 -10.13
C ILE A 128 3.59 -2.22 -10.82
N THR A 129 3.15 -1.18 -11.50
CA THR A 129 4.03 -0.21 -12.16
C THR A 129 4.39 0.96 -11.24
N TYR A 130 3.46 1.39 -10.38
CA TYR A 130 3.61 2.61 -9.57
C TYR A 130 3.64 2.31 -8.09
N TRP A 131 4.77 2.66 -7.48
CA TRP A 131 5.03 2.49 -6.06
C TRP A 131 5.28 3.81 -5.36
N THR A 132 4.69 3.96 -4.18
CA THR A 132 5.03 5.01 -3.21
C THR A 132 5.62 4.33 -1.98
N THR A 133 6.77 4.78 -1.51
CA THR A 133 7.43 4.15 -0.35
C THR A 133 6.73 4.47 0.96
N PHE A 134 6.46 5.76 1.20
CA PHE A 134 5.84 6.25 2.43
C PHE A 134 4.70 7.21 2.13
N ASN A 135 3.61 7.10 2.88
CA ASN A 135 2.61 8.14 2.93
C ASN A 135 3.01 9.17 3.99
N GLU A 136 3.13 10.44 3.57
CA GLU A 136 3.36 11.60 4.45
C GLU A 136 4.38 11.36 5.58
N PRO A 137 5.65 11.01 5.28
CA PRO A 137 6.63 10.65 6.31
C PRO A 137 6.88 11.79 7.31
N ARG A 138 6.77 13.04 6.86
CA ARG A 138 6.89 14.21 7.74
C ARG A 138 5.80 14.22 8.82
N TRP A 139 4.57 13.79 8.48
CA TRP A 139 3.44 13.82 9.39
C TRP A 139 3.63 12.87 10.57
N PHE A 140 3.84 11.58 10.31
CA PHE A 140 3.95 10.60 11.40
C PHE A 140 5.24 10.77 12.22
N ILE A 141 6.36 11.18 11.59
CA ILE A 141 7.60 11.47 12.32
C ILE A 141 7.42 12.68 13.23
N PHE A 142 6.85 13.77 12.72
CA PHE A 142 6.72 15.01 13.48
C PHE A 142 5.67 14.89 14.60
N ASN A 143 4.48 14.39 14.29
CA ASN A 143 3.40 14.29 15.28
C ASN A 143 3.56 13.09 16.21
N GLY A 144 4.07 11.96 15.72
CA GLY A 144 4.29 10.76 16.52
C GLY A 144 5.52 10.89 17.43
N TYR A 145 6.69 11.12 16.84
CA TYR A 145 7.95 11.03 17.58
C TYR A 145 8.48 12.37 18.10
N PHE A 146 8.17 13.50 17.45
CA PHE A 146 8.68 14.81 17.89
C PHE A 146 7.71 15.50 18.84
N ILE A 147 6.43 15.64 18.49
CA ILE A 147 5.42 16.25 19.34
C ILE A 147 4.82 15.23 20.32
N GLY A 148 4.63 13.96 19.90
CA GLY A 148 4.03 12.90 20.72
C GLY A 148 2.53 13.06 20.95
N ASN A 149 1.81 13.71 20.03
CA ASN A 149 0.35 13.89 20.10
C ASN A 149 -0.41 12.94 19.15
N TYR A 150 0.31 12.09 18.46
CA TYR A 150 -0.24 11.11 17.53
C TYR A 150 0.48 9.77 17.72
N PRO A 151 -0.19 8.61 17.60
CA PRO A 151 0.48 7.31 17.62
C PRO A 151 1.49 7.20 16.49
N PRO A 152 2.65 6.58 16.76
CA PRO A 152 3.57 6.21 15.71
C PRO A 152 3.04 5.07 14.84
#